data_3ba2c475e9de69b1c2299b54d4eaf286
#
_entry.id   3ba2c475e9de69b1c2299b54d4eaf286
#
_cell.length_a   1.000
_cell.length_b   1.000
_cell.length_c   1.000
_cell.angle_alpha   90.00
_cell.angle_beta   90.00
_cell.angle_gamma   90.00
#
_symmetry.space_group_name_H-M   'P 1'
#
loop_
_entity.id
_entity.type
_entity.pdbx_description
1 polymer ?
#
loop_
_entity_poly.entity_id
_entity_poly.type
_entity_poly.pdbx_seq_one_letter_code
_entity_poly.pdbx_strand_id
1 'polypeptide(L)'
;MAAGTGLLATSLSSCAGPPMLEASVIDHRITVPLSAFVGSDFQIIQPEGFLFDIGLVKGADGKFQAFVLECTHASTQLTPAGDGYTCPEHGSTFDIKGKVTRGPAQLPLRQLQTGVSSDTVTIYLR
;
A
#
# COMPACT_ATOMS: atom_id res chain seq x y z
N MET A 1 47.38 22.56 2.51
CA MET A 1 46.82 21.92 1.34
C MET A 1 45.65 21.07 1.75
N ALA A 2 44.46 21.57 1.53
CA ALA A 2 43.25 20.79 1.78
C ALA A 2 42.99 19.86 0.59
N ALA A 3 43.19 18.58 0.78
CA ALA A 3 42.69 17.61 -0.15
C ALA A 3 41.16 17.58 -0.05
N GLY A 4 40.48 18.14 -1.03
CA GLY A 4 39.05 18.02 -1.11
C GLY A 4 38.67 16.56 -1.39
N THR A 5 38.33 15.84 -0.36
CA THR A 5 37.66 14.57 -0.51
C THR A 5 36.24 14.89 -0.98
N GLY A 6 36.03 14.79 -2.27
CA GLY A 6 34.70 14.82 -2.82
C GLY A 6 33.92 13.64 -2.27
N LEU A 7 32.99 13.92 -1.37
CA LEU A 7 31.99 12.95 -0.98
C LEU A 7 31.13 12.70 -2.23
N LEU A 8 31.38 11.62 -2.91
CA LEU A 8 30.45 11.09 -3.88
C LEU A 8 29.28 10.53 -3.10
N ALA A 9 28.30 11.39 -2.85
CA ALA A 9 26.99 10.90 -2.50
C ALA A 9 26.42 10.17 -3.71
N THR A 10 26.70 8.88 -3.79
CA THR A 10 25.92 8.03 -4.69
C THR A 10 24.50 8.01 -4.16
N SER A 11 23.69 8.89 -4.65
CA SER A 11 22.27 8.72 -4.52
C SER A 11 21.92 7.48 -5.31
N LEU A 12 21.85 6.36 -4.62
CA LEU A 12 21.20 5.20 -5.16
C LEU A 12 19.74 5.58 -5.32
N SER A 13 19.39 6.06 -6.50
CA SER A 13 17.99 6.07 -6.89
C SER A 13 17.61 4.62 -7.09
N SER A 14 17.36 3.93 -5.99
CA SER A 14 16.76 2.61 -6.05
C SER A 14 15.38 2.80 -6.68
N CYS A 15 15.09 2.07 -7.74
CA CYS A 15 13.72 1.80 -8.16
C CYS A 15 13.06 0.95 -7.08
N ALA A 16 13.03 1.48 -5.87
CA ALA A 16 12.27 0.88 -4.80
C ALA A 16 10.81 0.97 -5.20
N GLY A 17 10.10 -0.14 -5.13
CA GLY A 17 8.65 -0.14 -5.23
C GLY A 17 8.02 0.79 -4.20
N PRO A 18 6.70 0.89 -4.15
CA PRO A 18 6.02 1.71 -3.15
C PRO A 18 6.46 1.34 -1.74
N PRO A 19 6.46 2.29 -0.80
CA PRO A 19 6.87 2.02 0.57
C PRO A 19 6.00 0.94 1.19
N MET A 20 6.64 -0.02 1.87
CA MET A 20 5.99 -1.14 2.53
C MET A 20 6.24 -1.05 4.03
N LEU A 21 5.17 -1.18 4.81
CA LEU A 21 5.21 -1.14 6.27
C LEU A 21 4.71 -2.46 6.84
N GLU A 22 5.55 -3.09 7.66
CA GLU A 22 5.10 -4.20 8.48
C GLU A 22 4.26 -3.65 9.63
N ALA A 23 3.14 -4.31 9.94
CA ALA A 23 2.25 -3.87 10.98
C ALA A 23 1.73 -5.04 11.81
N SER A 24 1.66 -4.83 13.11
CA SER A 24 1.04 -5.78 14.03
C SER A 24 -0.47 -5.67 13.96
N VAL A 25 -1.14 -6.79 14.13
CA VAL A 25 -2.60 -6.86 14.21
C VAL A 25 -2.99 -7.08 15.67
N ILE A 26 -3.74 -6.15 16.23
CA ILE A 26 -4.22 -6.21 17.61
C ILE A 26 -5.74 -6.01 17.59
N ASP A 27 -6.49 -6.96 18.12
CA ASP A 27 -7.96 -6.93 18.14
C ASP A 27 -8.59 -6.67 16.76
N HIS A 28 -8.07 -7.35 15.73
CA HIS A 28 -8.51 -7.18 14.33
C HIS A 28 -8.32 -5.76 13.78
N ARG A 29 -7.36 -5.02 14.32
CA ARG A 29 -7.06 -3.66 13.91
C ARG A 29 -5.58 -3.50 13.62
N ILE A 30 -5.30 -2.65 12.65
CA ILE A 30 -3.96 -2.18 12.32
C ILE A 30 -3.93 -0.68 12.54
N THR A 31 -2.92 -0.20 13.27
CA THR A 31 -2.73 1.23 13.49
C THR A 31 -1.48 1.69 12.77
N VAL A 32 -1.63 2.71 11.93
CA VAL A 32 -0.53 3.27 11.13
C VAL A 32 -0.35 4.73 11.51
N PRO A 33 0.88 5.18 11.82
CA PRO A 33 1.10 6.59 12.15
C PRO A 33 0.88 7.47 10.91
N LEU A 34 0.25 8.62 11.09
CA LEU A 34 0.04 9.57 9.98
C LEU A 34 1.38 10.08 9.42
N SER A 35 2.45 10.05 10.22
CA SER A 35 3.80 10.41 9.76
C SER A 35 4.30 9.52 8.63
N ALA A 36 3.76 8.31 8.46
CA ALA A 36 4.10 7.43 7.35
C ALA A 36 3.68 8.01 5.99
N PHE A 37 2.79 9.00 5.99
CA PHE A 37 2.29 9.64 4.77
C PHE A 37 2.97 10.97 4.46
N VAL A 38 4.02 11.31 5.16
CA VAL A 38 4.85 12.48 4.82
C VAL A 38 5.60 12.18 3.54
N GLY A 39 5.29 12.91 2.48
CA GLY A 39 5.91 12.72 1.16
C GLY A 39 5.29 11.62 0.29
N SER A 40 4.26 10.92 0.76
CA SER A 40 3.55 9.92 -0.03
C SER A 40 2.11 9.79 0.44
N ASP A 41 1.18 9.76 -0.50
CA ASP A 41 -0.24 9.53 -0.20
C ASP A 41 -0.62 8.04 -0.28
N PHE A 42 0.38 7.17 -0.35
CA PHE A 42 0.15 5.74 -0.54
C PHE A 42 1.16 4.92 0.27
N GLN A 43 0.66 3.86 0.91
CA GLN A 43 1.48 2.88 1.63
C GLN A 43 0.95 1.48 1.39
N ILE A 44 1.83 0.51 1.27
CA ILE A 44 1.47 -0.90 1.35
C ILE A 44 1.75 -1.38 2.77
N ILE A 45 0.73 -1.92 3.40
CA ILE A 45 0.80 -2.46 4.75
C ILE A 45 0.90 -3.98 4.66
N GLN A 46 1.87 -4.55 5.35
CA GLN A 46 2.03 -5.99 5.48
C GLN A 46 1.59 -6.41 6.89
N PRO A 47 0.34 -6.85 7.05
CA PRO A 47 -0.16 -7.20 8.37
C PRO A 47 0.42 -8.53 8.83
N GLU A 48 0.89 -8.57 10.05
CA GLU A 48 1.40 -9.79 10.67
C GLU A 48 0.27 -10.81 10.84
N GLY A 49 0.48 -12.01 10.31
CA GLY A 49 -0.52 -13.09 10.41
C GLY A 49 -1.73 -12.95 9.50
N PHE A 50 -1.76 -11.94 8.64
CA PHE A 50 -2.80 -11.78 7.63
C PHE A 50 -2.28 -12.25 6.27
N LEU A 51 -3.13 -12.89 5.48
CA LEU A 51 -2.68 -13.56 4.26
C LEU A 51 -2.26 -12.61 3.14
N PHE A 52 -2.92 -11.45 3.04
CA PHE A 52 -2.70 -10.48 1.96
C PHE A 52 -2.23 -9.14 2.49
N ASP A 53 -1.47 -8.43 1.67
CA ASP A 53 -1.11 -7.05 1.94
C ASP A 53 -2.34 -6.13 1.79
N ILE A 54 -2.22 -4.93 2.33
CA ILE A 54 -3.27 -3.91 2.27
C ILE A 54 -2.69 -2.65 1.64
N GLY A 55 -3.35 -2.14 0.61
CA GLY A 55 -3.06 -0.82 0.06
C GLY A 55 -3.81 0.24 0.84
N LEU A 56 -3.11 1.20 1.41
CA LEU A 56 -3.69 2.30 2.18
C LEU A 56 -3.43 3.62 1.45
N VAL A 57 -4.50 4.29 1.07
CA VAL A 57 -4.46 5.51 0.24
C VAL A 57 -5.03 6.67 1.01
N LYS A 58 -4.30 7.79 1.02
CA LYS A 58 -4.78 9.06 1.58
C LYS A 58 -5.38 9.90 0.46
N GLY A 59 -6.65 10.25 0.59
CA GLY A 59 -7.33 11.14 -0.34
C GLY A 59 -7.00 12.60 -0.10
N ALA A 60 -7.33 13.46 -1.08
CA ALA A 60 -7.13 14.90 -1.00
C ALA A 60 -7.94 15.55 0.14
N ASP A 61 -9.03 14.91 0.55
CA ASP A 61 -9.88 15.32 1.67
C ASP A 61 -9.34 14.91 3.05
N GLY A 62 -8.17 14.26 3.10
CA GLY A 62 -7.59 13.73 4.33
C GLY A 62 -8.20 12.41 4.80
N LYS A 63 -9.14 11.84 4.07
CA LYS A 63 -9.72 10.54 4.36
C LYS A 63 -8.87 9.42 3.77
N PHE A 64 -8.88 8.27 4.42
CA PHE A 64 -8.13 7.11 4.00
C PHE A 64 -9.04 6.02 3.46
N GLN A 65 -8.55 5.29 2.47
CA GLN A 65 -9.18 4.09 1.96
C GLN A 65 -8.18 2.94 2.02
N ALA A 66 -8.63 1.78 2.50
CA ALA A 66 -7.81 0.58 2.62
C ALA A 66 -8.40 -0.54 1.77
N PHE A 67 -7.56 -1.20 0.98
CA PHE A 67 -7.96 -2.27 0.09
C PHE A 67 -7.12 -3.51 0.33
N VAL A 68 -7.77 -4.67 0.42
CA VAL A 68 -7.05 -5.94 0.49
C VAL A 68 -6.48 -6.25 -0.89
N LEU A 69 -5.18 -6.50 -0.96
CA LEU A 69 -4.49 -6.75 -2.22
C LEU A 69 -4.60 -8.22 -2.64
N GLU A 70 -5.81 -8.70 -2.67
CA GLU A 70 -6.20 -10.03 -3.13
C GLU A 70 -6.93 -9.91 -4.46
N CYS A 71 -6.44 -10.62 -5.48
CA CYS A 71 -7.12 -10.64 -6.77
C CYS A 71 -8.52 -11.23 -6.64
N THR A 72 -9.53 -10.50 -7.09
CA THR A 72 -10.93 -10.93 -6.99
C THR A 72 -11.29 -12.06 -7.97
N HIS A 73 -10.41 -12.36 -8.93
CA HIS A 73 -10.58 -13.48 -9.84
C HIS A 73 -9.90 -14.75 -9.30
N ALA A 74 -8.67 -14.66 -8.80
CA ALA A 74 -7.82 -15.81 -8.53
C ALA A 74 -7.36 -15.94 -7.07
N SER A 75 -7.82 -15.09 -6.16
CA SER A 75 -7.42 -15.07 -4.74
C SER A 75 -5.89 -15.11 -4.54
N THR A 76 -5.18 -14.39 -5.40
CA THR A 76 -3.71 -14.32 -5.40
C THR A 76 -3.27 -12.95 -4.90
N GLN A 77 -2.15 -12.90 -4.18
CA GLN A 77 -1.54 -11.63 -3.78
C GLN A 77 -1.22 -10.78 -5.00
N LEU A 78 -1.72 -9.56 -5.02
CA LEU A 78 -1.43 -8.60 -6.08
C LEU A 78 -0.04 -8.00 -5.91
N THR A 79 0.55 -7.65 -7.03
CA THR A 79 1.85 -6.99 -7.09
C THR A 79 1.66 -5.53 -7.50
N PRO A 80 2.30 -4.57 -6.83
CA PRO A 80 2.29 -3.18 -7.27
C PRO A 80 2.88 -3.05 -8.67
N ALA A 81 2.21 -2.28 -9.52
CA ALA A 81 2.65 -2.04 -10.90
C ALA A 81 2.17 -0.67 -11.38
N GLY A 82 3.09 0.24 -11.65
CA GLY A 82 2.74 1.61 -12.06
C GLY A 82 1.83 2.29 -11.04
N ASP A 83 0.68 2.78 -11.50
CA ASP A 83 -0.28 3.49 -10.66
C ASP A 83 -1.33 2.56 -10.02
N GLY A 84 -1.06 1.28 -9.93
CA GLY A 84 -2.02 0.34 -9.40
C GLY A 84 -1.40 -1.01 -9.09
N TYR A 85 -2.16 -2.07 -9.36
CA TYR A 85 -1.76 -3.44 -9.05
C TYR A 85 -2.01 -4.37 -10.22
N THR A 86 -1.20 -5.42 -10.32
CA THR A 86 -1.38 -6.50 -11.29
C THR A 86 -1.45 -7.84 -10.58
N CYS A 87 -2.28 -8.74 -11.13
CA CYS A 87 -2.35 -10.13 -10.68
C CYS A 87 -1.38 -10.98 -11.51
N PRO A 88 -0.40 -11.65 -10.90
CA PRO A 88 0.57 -12.45 -11.66
C PRO A 88 -0.03 -13.72 -12.27
N GLU A 89 -1.22 -14.15 -11.83
CA GLU A 89 -1.82 -15.38 -12.32
C GLU A 89 -2.40 -15.23 -13.75
N HIS A 90 -3.26 -14.22 -13.97
CA HIS A 90 -3.98 -14.07 -15.24
C HIS A 90 -3.95 -12.64 -15.79
N GLY A 91 -3.16 -11.75 -15.21
CA GLY A 91 -2.96 -10.41 -15.71
C GLY A 91 -4.06 -9.39 -15.40
N SER A 92 -4.98 -9.68 -14.49
CA SER A 92 -5.93 -8.67 -14.02
C SER A 92 -5.21 -7.47 -13.44
N THR A 93 -5.70 -6.26 -13.73
CA THR A 93 -5.14 -5.03 -13.16
C THR A 93 -6.19 -4.23 -12.42
N PHE A 94 -5.74 -3.51 -11.41
CA PHE A 94 -6.57 -2.66 -10.57
C PHE A 94 -5.86 -1.33 -10.36
N ASP A 95 -6.62 -0.25 -10.19
CA ASP A 95 -6.04 1.02 -9.77
C ASP A 95 -5.82 1.05 -8.25
N ILE A 96 -5.20 2.11 -7.74
CA ILE A 96 -4.90 2.22 -6.30
C ILE A 96 -6.16 2.36 -5.44
N LYS A 97 -7.31 2.64 -6.03
CA LYS A 97 -8.61 2.68 -5.34
C LYS A 97 -9.37 1.36 -5.47
N GLY A 98 -8.70 0.32 -5.91
CA GLY A 98 -9.27 -1.02 -5.98
C GLY A 98 -10.19 -1.29 -7.15
N LYS A 99 -10.32 -0.36 -8.09
CA LYS A 99 -11.18 -0.53 -9.25
C LYS A 99 -10.48 -1.38 -10.31
N VAL A 100 -11.21 -2.33 -10.92
CA VAL A 100 -10.69 -3.14 -12.03
C VAL A 100 -10.38 -2.25 -13.23
N THR A 101 -9.17 -2.36 -13.77
CA THR A 101 -8.74 -1.69 -14.99
C THR A 101 -8.50 -2.65 -16.15
N ARG A 102 -8.32 -3.95 -15.86
CA ARG A 102 -8.22 -5.03 -16.85
C ARG A 102 -8.71 -6.33 -16.24
N GLY A 103 -9.54 -7.07 -17.00
CA GLY A 103 -9.95 -8.41 -16.63
C GLY A 103 -8.81 -9.45 -16.70
N PRO A 104 -9.11 -10.69 -16.33
CA PRO A 104 -10.44 -11.30 -16.13
C PRO A 104 -11.19 -10.95 -14.83
N ALA A 105 -10.57 -10.28 -13.86
CA ALA A 105 -11.29 -9.85 -12.67
C ALA A 105 -12.48 -8.94 -13.03
N GLN A 106 -13.60 -9.11 -12.37
CA GLN A 106 -14.82 -8.34 -12.60
C GLN A 106 -15.25 -7.51 -11.40
N LEU A 107 -14.78 -7.86 -10.21
CA LEU A 107 -15.14 -7.20 -8.97
C LEU A 107 -14.00 -6.32 -8.48
N PRO A 108 -14.32 -5.15 -7.88
CA PRO A 108 -13.29 -4.33 -7.24
C PRO A 108 -12.65 -5.05 -6.07
N LEU A 109 -11.50 -4.56 -5.62
CA LEU A 109 -10.85 -5.07 -4.42
C LEU A 109 -11.73 -4.83 -3.19
N ARG A 110 -11.63 -5.75 -2.24
CA ARG A 110 -12.33 -5.62 -0.96
C ARG A 110 -11.81 -4.40 -0.22
N GLN A 111 -12.70 -3.50 0.13
CA GLN A 111 -12.38 -2.31 0.92
C GLN A 111 -12.59 -2.59 2.41
N LEU A 112 -11.63 -2.17 3.22
CA LEU A 112 -11.71 -2.24 4.67
C LEU A 112 -12.05 -0.85 5.23
N GLN A 113 -12.79 -0.82 6.33
CA GLN A 113 -13.09 0.42 7.00
C GLN A 113 -11.85 1.02 7.66
N THR A 114 -11.78 2.35 7.67
CA THR A 114 -10.70 3.09 8.31
C THR A 114 -11.26 4.14 9.25
N GLY A 115 -10.47 4.51 10.23
CA GLY A 115 -10.75 5.62 11.12
C GLY A 115 -9.49 6.45 11.33
N VAL A 116 -9.63 7.76 11.46
CA VAL A 116 -8.51 8.66 11.70
C VAL A 116 -8.64 9.24 13.10
N SER A 117 -7.56 9.20 13.87
CA SER A 117 -7.43 9.94 15.11
C SER A 117 -6.32 10.99 14.95
N SER A 118 -5.93 11.69 16.01
CA SER A 118 -5.06 12.87 15.91
C SER A 118 -3.73 12.61 15.19
N ASP A 119 -3.16 11.42 15.32
CA ASP A 119 -1.83 11.08 14.81
C ASP A 119 -1.75 9.70 14.14
N THR A 120 -2.87 8.99 14.04
CA THR A 120 -2.91 7.63 13.48
C THR A 120 -4.11 7.42 12.58
N VAL A 121 -3.98 6.48 11.66
CA VAL A 121 -5.09 5.88 10.93
C VAL A 121 -5.20 4.42 11.36
N THR A 122 -6.43 3.99 11.62
CA THR A 122 -6.74 2.60 12.01
C THR A 122 -7.44 1.92 10.85
N ILE A 123 -7.01 0.71 10.53
CA ILE A 123 -7.66 -0.17 9.55
C ILE A 123 -8.36 -1.28 10.33
N TYR A 124 -9.64 -1.48 10.05
CA TYR A 124 -10.44 -2.52 10.69
C TYR A 124 -10.53 -3.73 9.78
N LEU A 125 -10.02 -4.87 10.25
CA LEU A 125 -10.00 -6.12 9.49
C LEU A 125 -11.33 -6.88 9.51
N ARG A 126 -12.28 -6.37 10.24
CA ARG A 126 -13.66 -6.89 10.31
C ARG A 126 -14.66 -5.78 10.13
#